data_2cf32a7f24631fbcc897cdbe397892da
#
_entry.id   2cf32a7f24631fbcc897cdbe397892da
#
_cell.length_a   1.000
_cell.length_b   1.000
_cell.length_c   1.000
_cell.angle_alpha   90.00
_cell.angle_beta   90.00
_cell.angle_gamma   90.00
#
_symmetry.space_group_name_H-M   'P 1'
#
loop_
_entity.id
_entity.type
_entity.pdbx_description
1 polymer ?
#
loop_
_entity_poly.entity_id
_entity_poly.type
_entity_poly.pdbx_seq_one_letter_code
_entity_poly.pdbx_strand_id
1 'polypeptide(L)'
;MSGRGSRPLRVLMLTGFPAIGGPLPKLAPLMADGLRRCGCEVAITGWSAHTAGHEPLSAKVLGRANDLLRVHRCLRSLRPDVVYVATSHNWRGLLRDVPLALSVRSGRPPLVVHLHGSQSNRLEADGNRLLKALSRILARRAAVVLLLSTEEQVEWQRFASDASYEVVVNPFVPAVPGFVREPQPAGHTPTLLTVARLTPEKGVFDLLDAFAMVRRERPCRLVIAGRGPAAQELARRASLMGIDDSVELLGYVSGADLDRVYREADVFVLPSYFEGFPVAVTEAMGYSLPVITTRIRGCADHLVQGEHVLFVPPRRPEVLAEEIKRLLDDETLRERMGRANLAKVATFAPDRVMPPYADVMRTAAASCAHTA
;
A
#
# COMPACT_ATOMS: atom_id res chain seq x y z
N MET A 1 -4.73 43.50 7.30
CA MET A 1 -3.51 43.39 6.48
C MET A 1 -3.79 42.31 5.43
N SER A 2 -4.06 42.69 4.21
CA SER A 2 -4.44 41.83 3.11
C SER A 2 -3.23 40.95 2.70
N GLY A 3 -3.29 39.64 2.95
CA GLY A 3 -2.29 38.71 2.52
C GLY A 3 -2.14 38.76 1.00
N ARG A 4 -0.95 39.08 0.51
CA ARG A 4 -0.57 38.88 -0.88
C ARG A 4 -0.87 37.38 -1.19
N GLY A 5 -1.81 37.10 -2.09
CA GLY A 5 -2.14 35.78 -2.54
C GLY A 5 -0.89 35.12 -3.12
N SER A 6 -0.23 34.26 -2.33
CA SER A 6 0.85 33.43 -2.84
C SER A 6 0.26 32.55 -3.93
N ARG A 7 0.91 32.50 -5.09
CA ARG A 7 0.48 31.61 -6.18
C ARG A 7 0.38 30.17 -5.65
N PRO A 8 -0.55 29.36 -6.20
CA PRO A 8 -0.66 27.97 -5.81
C PRO A 8 0.64 27.21 -6.05
N LEU A 9 0.96 26.28 -5.14
CA LEU A 9 2.12 25.38 -5.27
C LEU A 9 1.91 24.42 -6.45
N ARG A 10 2.82 24.44 -7.43
CA ARG A 10 2.76 23.55 -8.60
C ARG A 10 3.50 22.25 -8.33
N VAL A 11 2.77 21.15 -8.33
CA VAL A 11 3.27 19.79 -8.07
C VAL A 11 3.25 18.98 -9.36
N LEU A 12 4.39 18.45 -9.77
CA LEU A 12 4.46 17.42 -10.82
C LEU A 12 4.47 16.04 -10.15
N MET A 13 3.36 15.31 -10.27
CA MET A 13 3.21 13.96 -9.71
C MET A 13 3.61 12.91 -10.74
N LEU A 14 4.60 12.10 -10.38
CA LEU A 14 5.09 10.95 -11.14
C LEU A 14 4.52 9.66 -10.55
N THR A 15 3.70 8.93 -11.31
CA THR A 15 3.02 7.72 -10.84
C THR A 15 2.90 6.67 -11.91
N GLY A 16 2.59 5.42 -11.52
CA GLY A 16 2.32 4.34 -12.48
C GLY A 16 1.11 4.64 -13.39
N PHE A 17 1.11 4.05 -14.59
CA PHE A 17 -0.03 4.14 -15.47
C PHE A 17 -1.23 3.34 -14.91
N PRO A 18 -2.47 3.82 -15.03
CA PRO A 18 -3.67 3.12 -14.56
C PRO A 18 -3.83 1.70 -15.13
N ALA A 19 -3.34 1.46 -16.35
CA ALA A 19 -3.44 0.17 -17.03
C ALA A 19 -2.60 -0.96 -16.39
N ILE A 20 -1.69 -0.64 -15.46
CA ILE A 20 -0.75 -1.65 -14.90
C ILE A 20 -1.37 -2.43 -13.72
N GLY A 21 -2.52 -2.00 -13.20
CA GLY A 21 -3.12 -2.60 -12.01
C GLY A 21 -2.32 -2.33 -10.72
N GLY A 22 -2.90 -2.69 -9.58
CA GLY A 22 -2.29 -2.49 -8.27
C GLY A 22 -2.78 -1.23 -7.55
N PRO A 23 -2.31 -0.97 -6.31
CA PRO A 23 -2.84 0.10 -5.48
C PRO A 23 -2.40 1.51 -5.91
N LEU A 24 -1.18 1.68 -6.42
CA LEU A 24 -0.64 3.01 -6.78
C LEU A 24 -1.46 3.75 -7.83
N PRO A 25 -1.89 3.12 -8.94
CA PRO A 25 -2.75 3.79 -9.91
C PRO A 25 -4.11 4.23 -9.35
N LYS A 26 -4.65 3.52 -8.35
CA LYS A 26 -5.88 3.91 -7.67
C LYS A 26 -5.68 5.07 -6.70
N LEU A 27 -4.53 5.12 -6.01
CA LEU A 27 -4.20 6.17 -5.04
C LEU A 27 -3.86 7.51 -5.71
N ALA A 28 -3.22 7.49 -6.86
CA ALA A 28 -2.73 8.71 -7.51
C ALA A 28 -3.83 9.76 -7.79
N PRO A 29 -5.02 9.41 -8.33
CA PRO A 29 -6.11 10.37 -8.48
C PRO A 29 -6.58 10.95 -7.14
N LEU A 30 -6.75 10.11 -6.11
CA LEU A 30 -7.17 10.55 -4.76
C LEU A 30 -6.18 11.53 -4.15
N MET A 31 -4.89 11.26 -4.28
CA MET A 31 -3.82 12.13 -3.80
C MET A 31 -3.79 13.45 -4.56
N ALA A 32 -3.91 13.41 -5.89
CA ALA A 32 -3.93 14.61 -6.71
C ALA A 32 -5.11 15.51 -6.37
N ASP A 33 -6.31 14.93 -6.23
CA ASP A 33 -7.51 15.69 -5.88
C ASP A 33 -7.44 16.23 -4.44
N GLY A 34 -6.87 15.46 -3.51
CA GLY A 34 -6.61 15.92 -2.16
C GLY A 34 -5.65 17.10 -2.12
N LEU A 35 -4.53 17.05 -2.85
CA LEU A 35 -3.58 18.17 -2.98
C LEU A 35 -4.23 19.39 -3.64
N ARG A 36 -5.08 19.23 -4.67
CA ARG A 36 -5.83 20.34 -5.28
C ARG A 36 -6.75 21.01 -4.27
N ARG A 37 -7.44 20.23 -3.43
CA ARG A 37 -8.25 20.80 -2.31
C ARG A 37 -7.40 21.53 -1.28
N CYS A 38 -6.13 21.17 -1.13
CA CYS A 38 -5.17 21.89 -0.30
C CYS A 38 -4.56 23.12 -0.99
N GLY A 39 -5.08 23.54 -2.15
CA GLY A 39 -4.62 24.74 -2.88
C GLY A 39 -3.36 24.52 -3.74
N CYS A 40 -3.05 23.29 -4.12
CA CYS A 40 -1.98 22.97 -5.05
C CYS A 40 -2.48 22.86 -6.51
N GLU A 41 -1.67 23.26 -7.47
CA GLU A 41 -1.83 22.88 -8.87
C GLU A 41 -1.10 21.57 -9.13
N VAL A 42 -1.83 20.49 -9.52
CA VAL A 42 -1.24 19.15 -9.69
C VAL A 42 -1.32 18.71 -11.14
N ALA A 43 -0.18 18.49 -11.75
CA ALA A 43 -0.03 17.81 -13.01
C ALA A 43 0.45 16.37 -12.78
N ILE A 44 -0.17 15.40 -13.46
CA ILE A 44 0.19 13.97 -13.35
C ILE A 44 0.87 13.53 -14.64
N THR A 45 1.98 12.83 -14.54
CA THR A 45 2.60 12.15 -15.69
C THR A 45 2.99 10.72 -15.35
N GLY A 46 2.94 9.86 -16.35
CA GLY A 46 3.26 8.45 -16.18
C GLY A 46 4.75 8.24 -15.90
N TRP A 47 5.04 7.49 -14.86
CA TRP A 47 6.37 7.08 -14.42
C TRP A 47 6.32 5.61 -14.01
N SER A 48 6.27 4.70 -14.97
CA SER A 48 6.07 3.31 -14.66
C SER A 48 7.03 2.38 -15.38
N ALA A 49 7.07 1.15 -14.88
CA ALA A 49 7.67 0.06 -15.61
C ALA A 49 6.85 -0.21 -16.87
N HIS A 50 7.48 -0.13 -18.03
CA HIS A 50 6.98 -0.74 -19.25
C HIS A 50 7.05 -2.26 -19.03
N THR A 51 5.94 -2.88 -18.66
CA THR A 51 5.90 -4.31 -18.46
C THR A 51 4.56 -4.87 -18.95
N ALA A 52 4.44 -4.95 -20.23
CA ALA A 52 3.82 -6.13 -20.81
C ALA A 52 4.84 -7.26 -20.59
N GLY A 53 4.48 -8.37 -19.96
CA GLY A 53 5.38 -9.36 -19.37
C GLY A 53 6.52 -9.94 -20.22
N HIS A 54 6.62 -9.61 -21.52
CA HIS A 54 7.55 -10.16 -22.50
C HIS A 54 8.32 -9.12 -23.32
N GLU A 55 8.44 -7.87 -22.85
CA GLU A 55 9.22 -6.89 -23.58
C GLU A 55 10.73 -7.21 -23.53
N PRO A 56 11.45 -7.12 -24.66
CA PRO A 56 12.90 -7.30 -24.72
C PRO A 56 13.62 -6.21 -23.90
N LEU A 57 14.83 -6.52 -23.43
CA LEU A 57 15.60 -5.61 -22.57
C LEU A 57 15.84 -4.25 -23.24
N SER A 58 16.06 -4.22 -24.56
CA SER A 58 16.22 -2.99 -25.36
C SER A 58 14.97 -2.09 -25.28
N ALA A 59 13.77 -2.65 -25.42
CA ALA A 59 12.53 -1.89 -25.31
C ALA A 59 12.34 -1.31 -23.89
N LYS A 60 12.73 -2.06 -22.86
CA LYS A 60 12.71 -1.57 -21.47
C LYS A 60 13.66 -0.39 -21.25
N VAL A 61 14.88 -0.46 -21.81
CA VAL A 61 15.87 0.63 -21.70
C VAL A 61 15.41 1.86 -22.48
N LEU A 62 14.96 1.71 -23.71
CA LEU A 62 14.41 2.82 -24.52
C LEU A 62 13.18 3.45 -23.87
N GLY A 63 12.27 2.64 -23.32
CA GLY A 63 11.11 3.12 -22.56
C GLY A 63 11.52 3.98 -21.37
N ARG A 64 12.59 3.61 -20.65
CA ARG A 64 13.13 4.42 -19.53
C ARG A 64 13.72 5.74 -19.99
N ALA A 65 14.48 5.74 -21.09
CA ALA A 65 15.01 6.97 -21.67
C ALA A 65 13.86 7.92 -22.08
N ASN A 66 12.81 7.38 -22.71
CA ASN A 66 11.63 8.15 -23.08
C ASN A 66 10.87 8.70 -21.87
N ASP A 67 10.75 7.94 -20.78
CA ASP A 67 10.15 8.41 -19.52
C ASP A 67 10.94 9.59 -18.94
N LEU A 68 12.27 9.50 -18.89
CA LEU A 68 13.14 10.59 -18.45
C LEU A 68 12.98 11.82 -19.34
N LEU A 69 12.99 11.67 -20.66
CA LEU A 69 12.80 12.77 -21.61
C LEU A 69 11.42 13.42 -21.43
N ARG A 70 10.37 12.64 -21.23
CA ARG A 70 9.02 13.15 -20.94
C ARG A 70 8.99 13.97 -19.66
N VAL A 71 9.56 13.46 -18.57
CA VAL A 71 9.65 14.19 -17.31
C VAL A 71 10.42 15.49 -17.50
N HIS A 72 11.55 15.50 -18.18
CA HIS A 72 12.32 16.72 -18.44
C HIS A 72 11.56 17.74 -19.30
N ARG A 73 10.74 17.30 -20.27
CA ARG A 73 9.82 18.20 -21.00
C ARG A 73 8.80 18.82 -20.07
N CYS A 74 8.18 18.01 -19.19
CA CYS A 74 7.25 18.49 -18.18
C CYS A 74 7.91 19.50 -17.21
N LEU A 75 9.15 19.24 -16.77
CA LEU A 75 9.90 20.15 -15.91
C LEU A 75 10.12 21.53 -16.57
N ARG A 76 10.42 21.52 -17.88
CA ARG A 76 10.64 22.77 -18.64
C ARG A 76 9.34 23.53 -18.93
N SER A 77 8.27 22.83 -19.29
CA SER A 77 6.99 23.44 -19.69
C SER A 77 6.16 23.89 -18.51
N LEU A 78 6.03 23.04 -17.47
CA LEU A 78 5.18 23.29 -16.31
C LEU A 78 5.89 24.11 -15.21
N ARG A 79 7.24 24.08 -15.18
CA ARG A 79 8.07 24.69 -14.14
C ARG A 79 7.50 24.41 -12.74
N PRO A 80 7.40 23.12 -12.34
CA PRO A 80 6.83 22.77 -11.05
C PRO A 80 7.70 23.28 -9.90
N ASP A 81 7.09 23.53 -8.76
CA ASP A 81 7.79 23.92 -7.54
C ASP A 81 8.31 22.69 -6.78
N VAL A 82 7.66 21.51 -7.01
CA VAL A 82 8.01 20.22 -6.40
C VAL A 82 7.75 19.08 -7.39
N VAL A 83 8.61 18.08 -7.40
CA VAL A 83 8.37 16.79 -8.06
C VAL A 83 8.06 15.73 -7.01
N TYR A 84 6.89 15.13 -7.08
CA TYR A 84 6.48 14.03 -6.23
C TYR A 84 6.57 12.71 -6.98
N VAL A 85 7.23 11.70 -6.41
CA VAL A 85 7.41 10.37 -7.01
C VAL A 85 6.80 9.30 -6.12
N ALA A 86 5.71 8.68 -6.58
CA ALA A 86 5.14 7.49 -5.95
C ALA A 86 5.88 6.23 -6.45
N THR A 87 6.54 5.51 -5.55
CA THR A 87 7.39 4.37 -5.91
C THR A 87 7.40 3.26 -4.86
N SER A 88 8.10 2.17 -5.17
CA SER A 88 8.39 1.08 -4.24
C SER A 88 9.89 0.91 -4.11
N HIS A 89 10.38 0.71 -2.90
CA HIS A 89 11.79 0.46 -2.63
C HIS A 89 12.14 -1.00 -2.95
N ASN A 90 12.49 -1.24 -4.19
CA ASN A 90 13.01 -2.51 -4.70
C ASN A 90 13.94 -2.24 -5.88
N TRP A 91 14.61 -3.27 -6.39
CA TRP A 91 15.54 -3.13 -7.53
C TRP A 91 14.96 -2.40 -8.73
N ARG A 92 13.72 -2.71 -9.11
CA ARG A 92 13.07 -2.09 -10.28
C ARG A 92 12.78 -0.61 -10.03
N GLY A 93 12.34 -0.27 -8.82
CA GLY A 93 12.15 1.11 -8.38
C GLY A 93 13.46 1.89 -8.38
N LEU A 94 14.50 1.37 -7.73
CA LEU A 94 15.81 2.03 -7.63
C LEU A 94 16.46 2.27 -9.01
N LEU A 95 16.46 1.27 -9.89
CA LEU A 95 17.00 1.44 -11.26
C LEU A 95 16.22 2.46 -12.10
N ARG A 96 14.98 2.74 -11.76
CA ARG A 96 14.16 3.77 -12.38
C ARG A 96 14.37 5.14 -11.74
N ASP A 97 14.36 5.22 -10.41
CA ASP A 97 14.20 6.47 -9.68
C ASP A 97 15.56 7.14 -9.39
N VAL A 98 16.65 6.36 -9.27
CA VAL A 98 18.00 6.93 -9.07
C VAL A 98 18.47 7.75 -10.29
N PRO A 99 18.34 7.30 -11.54
CA PRO A 99 18.64 8.13 -12.71
C PRO A 99 17.83 9.44 -12.73
N LEU A 100 16.54 9.39 -12.36
CA LEU A 100 15.74 10.61 -12.24
C LEU A 100 16.31 11.54 -11.15
N ALA A 101 16.57 11.01 -9.95
CA ALA A 101 17.10 11.80 -8.84
C ALA A 101 18.47 12.44 -9.15
N LEU A 102 19.28 11.77 -9.96
CA LEU A 102 20.56 12.31 -10.43
C LEU A 102 20.41 13.33 -11.58
N SER A 103 19.35 13.19 -12.39
CA SER A 103 19.09 14.07 -13.54
C SER A 103 18.41 15.39 -13.17
N VAL A 104 17.71 15.43 -12.06
CA VAL A 104 17.15 16.67 -11.51
C VAL A 104 18.29 17.44 -10.84
N ARG A 105 18.70 18.53 -11.46
CA ARG A 105 19.86 19.32 -11.05
C ARG A 105 19.70 19.82 -9.63
N SER A 106 20.71 19.51 -8.75
CA SER A 106 20.94 20.11 -7.43
C SER A 106 19.77 20.88 -6.82
N GLY A 107 18.71 20.16 -6.34
CA GLY A 107 17.69 20.76 -5.54
C GLY A 107 16.61 21.60 -6.22
N ARG A 108 16.55 21.71 -7.57
CA ARG A 108 15.49 22.49 -8.23
C ARG A 108 14.86 21.79 -9.43
N PRO A 109 13.55 21.45 -9.37
CA PRO A 109 12.66 21.44 -8.22
C PRO A 109 13.00 20.33 -7.23
N PRO A 110 12.72 20.48 -5.93
CA PRO A 110 12.97 19.44 -4.94
C PRO A 110 12.17 18.18 -5.25
N LEU A 111 12.78 17.03 -4.95
CA LEU A 111 12.20 15.71 -5.16
C LEU A 111 11.62 15.20 -3.85
N VAL A 112 10.32 14.93 -3.80
CA VAL A 112 9.63 14.23 -2.71
C VAL A 112 9.39 12.79 -3.16
N VAL A 113 10.00 11.84 -2.47
CA VAL A 113 9.90 10.40 -2.80
C VAL A 113 8.98 9.72 -1.81
N HIS A 114 7.88 9.13 -2.29
CA HIS A 114 6.95 8.36 -1.44
C HIS A 114 7.11 6.87 -1.68
N LEU A 115 7.53 6.13 -0.67
CA LEU A 115 7.75 4.70 -0.71
C LEU A 115 6.49 3.94 -0.27
N HIS A 116 5.75 3.36 -1.23
CA HIS A 116 4.55 2.55 -0.97
C HIS A 116 4.86 1.07 -0.68
N GLY A 117 6.00 0.78 -0.14
CA GLY A 117 6.51 -0.54 0.22
C GLY A 117 8.02 -0.50 0.16
N SER A 118 8.64 -0.53 1.31
CA SER A 118 10.09 -0.43 1.45
C SER A 118 10.65 -1.74 1.98
N GLN A 119 11.69 -2.26 1.32
CA GLN A 119 12.48 -3.38 1.83
C GLN A 119 13.60 -2.86 2.77
N SER A 120 13.28 -1.89 3.63
CA SER A 120 14.24 -1.25 4.54
C SER A 120 14.89 -2.23 5.51
N ASN A 121 14.19 -3.29 5.91
CA ASN A 121 14.76 -4.39 6.69
C ASN A 121 15.97 -5.09 6.03
N ARG A 122 16.12 -4.96 4.71
CA ARG A 122 17.29 -5.48 3.96
C ARG A 122 18.45 -4.50 3.88
N LEU A 123 18.26 -3.26 4.32
CA LEU A 123 19.31 -2.25 4.29
C LEU A 123 20.40 -2.49 5.37
N GLU A 124 20.04 -3.11 6.48
CA GLU A 124 21.00 -3.48 7.54
C GLU A 124 21.65 -4.84 7.29
N ALA A 125 20.97 -5.77 6.58
CA ALA A 125 21.49 -7.11 6.31
C ALA A 125 22.78 -7.09 5.49
N ASP A 126 23.71 -7.98 5.78
CA ASP A 126 24.92 -8.16 4.97
C ASP A 126 24.57 -8.60 3.54
N GLY A 127 25.29 -8.06 2.55
CA GLY A 127 25.08 -8.40 1.14
C GLY A 127 24.90 -7.16 0.26
N ASN A 128 24.19 -7.19 -0.69
CA ASN A 128 23.80 -6.27 -1.77
C ASN A 128 24.31 -4.80 -1.68
N ARG A 129 25.65 -4.60 -1.75
CA ARG A 129 26.29 -3.28 -1.67
C ARG A 129 25.73 -2.28 -2.68
N LEU A 130 25.37 -2.76 -3.90
CA LEU A 130 24.83 -1.90 -4.93
C LEU A 130 23.42 -1.41 -4.57
N LEU A 131 22.54 -2.27 -4.03
CA LEU A 131 21.20 -1.87 -3.57
C LEU A 131 21.33 -0.81 -2.47
N LYS A 132 22.21 -1.01 -1.51
CA LYS A 132 22.48 -0.05 -0.43
C LYS A 132 22.98 1.30 -0.98
N ALA A 133 23.93 1.27 -1.94
CA ALA A 133 24.44 2.49 -2.55
C ALA A 133 23.35 3.27 -3.29
N LEU A 134 22.55 2.59 -4.12
CA LEU A 134 21.44 3.20 -4.85
C LEU A 134 20.37 3.75 -3.90
N SER A 135 20.05 3.02 -2.83
CA SER A 135 19.09 3.46 -1.80
C SER A 135 19.57 4.73 -1.10
N ARG A 136 20.86 4.77 -0.74
CA ARG A 136 21.48 5.96 -0.11
C ARG A 136 21.51 7.16 -1.05
N ILE A 137 21.80 6.95 -2.33
CA ILE A 137 21.74 8.00 -3.36
C ILE A 137 20.33 8.55 -3.47
N LEU A 138 19.31 7.68 -3.57
CA LEU A 138 17.91 8.12 -3.69
C LEU A 138 17.48 8.94 -2.46
N ALA A 139 17.75 8.43 -1.25
CA ALA A 139 17.40 9.11 0.00
C ALA A 139 18.06 10.48 0.14
N ARG A 140 19.36 10.59 -0.16
CA ARG A 140 20.11 11.86 -0.07
C ARG A 140 19.75 12.87 -1.15
N ARG A 141 19.25 12.42 -2.29
CA ARG A 141 18.81 13.29 -3.40
C ARG A 141 17.37 13.76 -3.24
N ALA A 142 16.57 13.05 -2.47
CA ALA A 142 15.24 13.49 -2.09
C ALA A 142 15.33 14.65 -1.08
N ALA A 143 14.49 15.66 -1.25
CA ALA A 143 14.30 16.68 -0.22
C ALA A 143 13.65 16.07 1.03
N VAL A 144 12.76 15.08 0.82
CA VAL A 144 12.16 14.27 1.86
C VAL A 144 11.71 12.93 1.29
N VAL A 145 11.84 11.87 2.08
CA VAL A 145 11.30 10.55 1.78
C VAL A 145 10.08 10.32 2.67
N LEU A 146 8.92 10.12 2.05
CA LEU A 146 7.66 9.78 2.72
C LEU A 146 7.56 8.27 2.90
N LEU A 147 7.25 7.85 4.11
CA LEU A 147 7.17 6.46 4.54
C LEU A 147 5.79 6.17 5.13
N LEU A 148 5.40 4.90 5.20
CA LEU A 148 4.07 4.49 5.66
C LEU A 148 4.05 3.99 7.11
N SER A 149 5.20 4.02 7.80
CA SER A 149 5.28 3.59 9.20
C SER A 149 6.47 4.19 9.94
N THR A 150 6.33 4.27 11.26
CA THR A 150 7.40 4.68 12.17
C THR A 150 8.55 3.67 12.19
N GLU A 151 8.25 2.37 12.05
CA GLU A 151 9.26 1.32 11.93
C GLU A 151 10.16 1.54 10.70
N GLU A 152 9.56 1.81 9.52
CA GLU A 152 10.32 2.15 8.31
C GLU A 152 11.17 3.41 8.52
N GLN A 153 10.63 4.43 9.19
CA GLN A 153 11.36 5.67 9.48
C GLN A 153 12.61 5.40 10.31
N VAL A 154 12.50 4.60 11.37
CA VAL A 154 13.64 4.23 12.22
C VAL A 154 14.70 3.43 11.42
N GLU A 155 14.28 2.46 10.60
CA GLU A 155 15.19 1.68 9.75
C GLU A 155 15.94 2.57 8.74
N TRP A 156 15.24 3.49 8.09
CA TRP A 156 15.84 4.43 7.15
C TRP A 156 16.75 5.44 7.82
N GLN A 157 16.38 5.97 8.98
CA GLN A 157 17.23 6.90 9.76
C GLN A 157 18.53 6.26 10.21
N ARG A 158 18.50 4.99 10.61
CA ARG A 158 19.73 4.23 10.93
C ARG A 158 20.62 4.04 9.70
N PHE A 159 20.00 3.75 8.55
CA PHE A 159 20.73 3.48 7.32
C PHE A 159 21.31 4.74 6.66
N ALA A 160 20.61 5.85 6.64
CA ALA A 160 21.00 7.12 6.02
C ALA A 160 20.50 8.31 6.86
N SER A 161 21.17 8.57 7.97
CA SER A 161 20.80 9.58 8.98
C SER A 161 20.84 11.04 8.48
N ASP A 162 21.48 11.27 7.36
CA ASP A 162 21.65 12.58 6.71
C ASP A 162 20.55 12.91 5.69
N ALA A 163 19.55 12.05 5.53
CA ALA A 163 18.36 12.30 4.72
C ALA A 163 17.14 12.62 5.60
N SER A 164 16.13 13.26 5.02
CA SER A 164 14.89 13.65 5.70
C SER A 164 13.79 12.63 5.47
N TYR A 165 13.06 12.26 6.51
CA TYR A 165 12.01 11.25 6.49
C TYR A 165 10.76 11.74 7.24
N GLU A 166 9.59 11.55 6.62
CA GLU A 166 8.29 11.84 7.23
C GLU A 166 7.37 10.63 7.09
N VAL A 167 6.61 10.34 8.15
CA VAL A 167 5.60 9.29 8.13
C VAL A 167 4.26 9.88 7.72
N VAL A 168 3.64 9.24 6.74
CA VAL A 168 2.36 9.67 6.17
C VAL A 168 1.41 8.47 6.02
N VAL A 169 0.12 8.76 5.92
CA VAL A 169 -0.93 7.76 5.72
C VAL A 169 -1.51 7.90 4.33
N ASN A 170 -1.66 6.79 3.62
CA ASN A 170 -2.34 6.80 2.32
C ASN A 170 -3.79 7.27 2.46
N PRO A 171 -4.27 8.17 1.59
CA PRO A 171 -5.67 8.53 1.57
C PRO A 171 -6.54 7.32 1.20
N PHE A 172 -7.69 7.20 1.84
CA PHE A 172 -8.67 6.17 1.55
C PHE A 172 -10.06 6.76 1.43
N VAL A 173 -10.82 6.26 0.46
CA VAL A 173 -12.24 6.56 0.29
C VAL A 173 -12.97 5.22 0.22
N PRO A 174 -13.91 4.94 1.12
CA PRO A 174 -14.73 3.74 1.04
C PRO A 174 -15.46 3.66 -0.30
N ALA A 175 -15.47 2.47 -0.92
CA ALA A 175 -16.19 2.24 -2.17
C ALA A 175 -17.70 2.48 -2.00
N VAL A 176 -18.23 2.24 -0.79
CA VAL A 176 -19.61 2.46 -0.41
C VAL A 176 -19.64 3.35 0.84
N PRO A 177 -19.82 4.67 0.66
CA PRO A 177 -19.97 5.56 1.81
C PRO A 177 -21.18 5.19 2.68
N GLY A 178 -20.97 5.15 4.01
CA GLY A 178 -22.04 4.79 4.93
C GLY A 178 -22.48 3.32 4.87
N PHE A 179 -21.59 2.42 4.44
CA PHE A 179 -21.89 0.99 4.38
C PHE A 179 -22.39 0.46 5.73
N VAL A 180 -23.52 -0.22 5.69
CA VAL A 180 -24.08 -0.94 6.83
C VAL A 180 -24.07 -2.42 6.49
N ARG A 181 -23.42 -3.22 7.34
CA ARG A 181 -23.45 -4.67 7.19
C ARG A 181 -24.78 -5.21 7.71
N GLU A 182 -25.47 -5.95 6.86
CA GLU A 182 -26.70 -6.64 7.25
C GLU A 182 -26.34 -7.90 8.08
N PRO A 183 -27.19 -8.27 9.05
CA PRO A 183 -27.04 -9.52 9.76
C PRO A 183 -27.05 -10.72 8.80
N GLN A 184 -26.22 -11.71 9.05
CA GLN A 184 -26.22 -12.90 8.22
C GLN A 184 -27.45 -13.79 8.50
N PRO A 185 -28.02 -14.43 7.49
CA PRO A 185 -29.18 -15.31 7.67
C PRO A 185 -28.84 -16.54 8.52
N ALA A 186 -29.84 -17.09 9.20
CA ALA A 186 -29.69 -18.32 9.96
C ALA A 186 -29.16 -19.46 9.06
N GLY A 187 -28.15 -20.19 9.53
CA GLY A 187 -27.51 -21.27 8.77
C GLY A 187 -26.43 -20.77 7.77
N HIS A 188 -26.08 -19.48 7.80
CA HIS A 188 -24.97 -18.96 7.00
C HIS A 188 -23.66 -19.67 7.33
N THR A 189 -22.94 -20.08 6.28
CA THR A 189 -21.58 -20.64 6.41
C THR A 189 -20.57 -19.51 6.38
N PRO A 190 -19.85 -19.25 7.49
CA PRO A 190 -18.93 -18.13 7.57
C PRO A 190 -17.84 -18.15 6.50
N THR A 191 -17.56 -16.98 5.92
CA THR A 191 -16.61 -16.81 4.84
C THR A 191 -15.43 -15.95 5.29
N LEU A 192 -14.22 -16.54 5.23
CA LEU A 192 -12.96 -15.82 5.39
C LEU A 192 -12.53 -15.27 4.03
N LEU A 193 -12.05 -14.02 3.99
CA LEU A 193 -11.58 -13.37 2.78
C LEU A 193 -10.13 -12.94 2.93
N THR A 194 -9.33 -13.20 1.91
CA THR A 194 -8.05 -12.51 1.70
C THR A 194 -7.99 -11.91 0.30
N VAL A 195 -7.50 -10.69 0.21
CA VAL A 195 -7.29 -9.96 -1.05
C VAL A 195 -5.82 -9.53 -1.10
N ALA A 196 -5.04 -10.20 -1.92
CA ALA A 196 -3.60 -9.95 -1.98
C ALA A 196 -2.99 -10.43 -3.30
N ARG A 197 -1.77 -9.97 -3.60
CA ARG A 197 -0.93 -10.67 -4.56
C ARG A 197 -0.49 -12.01 -3.96
N LEU A 198 -0.71 -13.11 -4.67
CA LEU A 198 -0.43 -14.46 -4.16
C LEU A 198 1.07 -14.76 -4.21
N THR A 199 1.78 -14.32 -3.19
CA THR A 199 3.21 -14.60 -2.96
C THR A 199 3.40 -15.11 -1.53
N PRO A 200 4.45 -15.89 -1.25
CA PRO A 200 4.69 -16.43 0.09
C PRO A 200 4.77 -15.36 1.19
N GLU A 201 5.29 -14.17 0.85
CA GLU A 201 5.41 -13.05 1.81
C GLU A 201 4.07 -12.50 2.28
N LYS A 202 2.97 -12.82 1.58
CA LYS A 202 1.61 -12.46 2.00
C LYS A 202 1.01 -13.44 3.01
N GLY A 203 1.78 -14.46 3.43
CA GLY A 203 1.34 -15.45 4.41
C GLY A 203 0.20 -16.35 3.92
N VAL A 204 0.05 -16.46 2.59
CA VAL A 204 -1.09 -17.21 2.00
C VAL A 204 -1.04 -18.70 2.30
N PHE A 205 0.15 -19.25 2.55
CA PHE A 205 0.29 -20.65 2.97
C PHE A 205 -0.06 -20.82 4.45
N ASP A 206 0.37 -19.88 5.32
CA ASP A 206 -0.02 -19.90 6.74
C ASP A 206 -1.53 -19.77 6.89
N LEU A 207 -2.17 -18.95 6.05
CA LEU A 207 -3.62 -18.82 6.01
C LEU A 207 -4.29 -20.14 5.60
N LEU A 208 -3.78 -20.82 4.59
CA LEU A 208 -4.33 -22.10 4.15
C LEU A 208 -4.19 -23.17 5.24
N ASP A 209 -3.02 -23.24 5.90
CA ASP A 209 -2.75 -24.18 6.99
C ASP A 209 -3.66 -23.89 8.19
N ALA A 210 -3.81 -22.63 8.59
CA ALA A 210 -4.74 -22.20 9.65
C ALA A 210 -6.19 -22.53 9.29
N PHE A 211 -6.61 -22.23 8.06
CA PHE A 211 -7.94 -22.56 7.57
C PHE A 211 -8.24 -24.06 7.62
N ALA A 212 -7.28 -24.90 7.23
CA ALA A 212 -7.44 -26.36 7.33
C ALA A 212 -7.68 -26.81 8.78
N MET A 213 -7.03 -26.20 9.78
CA MET A 213 -7.28 -26.49 11.18
C MET A 213 -8.70 -26.11 11.60
N VAL A 214 -9.14 -24.91 11.24
CA VAL A 214 -10.50 -24.42 11.56
C VAL A 214 -11.57 -25.26 10.88
N ARG A 215 -11.38 -25.62 9.59
CA ARG A 215 -12.34 -26.37 8.76
C ARG A 215 -12.61 -27.78 9.29
N ARG A 216 -11.65 -28.40 9.99
CA ARG A 216 -11.83 -29.71 10.65
C ARG A 216 -12.81 -29.64 11.82
N GLU A 217 -12.95 -28.50 12.47
CA GLU A 217 -13.77 -28.33 13.67
C GLU A 217 -15.16 -27.77 13.32
N ARG A 218 -15.28 -27.02 12.22
CA ARG A 218 -16.54 -26.35 11.84
C ARG A 218 -16.65 -26.04 10.35
N PRO A 219 -17.86 -25.95 9.79
CA PRO A 219 -18.05 -25.51 8.42
C PRO A 219 -17.69 -24.01 8.28
N CYS A 220 -16.82 -23.70 7.32
CA CYS A 220 -16.47 -22.35 6.90
C CYS A 220 -15.90 -22.39 5.48
N ARG A 221 -15.82 -21.25 4.82
CA ARG A 221 -15.25 -21.07 3.46
C ARG A 221 -14.07 -20.11 3.52
N LEU A 222 -13.12 -20.32 2.60
CA LEU A 222 -12.01 -19.41 2.38
C LEU A 222 -12.03 -18.91 0.93
N VAL A 223 -12.22 -17.62 0.75
CA VAL A 223 -12.15 -16.93 -0.54
C VAL A 223 -10.82 -16.19 -0.65
N ILE A 224 -10.06 -16.53 -1.69
CA ILE A 224 -8.75 -15.95 -1.98
C ILE A 224 -8.83 -15.17 -3.30
N ALA A 225 -8.82 -13.85 -3.22
CA ALA A 225 -8.85 -12.96 -4.37
C ALA A 225 -7.46 -12.39 -4.66
N GLY A 226 -6.92 -12.72 -5.82
CA GLY A 226 -5.61 -12.24 -6.26
C GLY A 226 -4.92 -13.16 -7.25
N ARG A 227 -3.80 -12.67 -7.78
CA ARG A 227 -2.91 -13.44 -8.69
C ARG A 227 -1.49 -13.43 -8.16
N GLY A 228 -0.74 -14.47 -8.48
CA GLY A 228 0.68 -14.55 -8.13
C GLY A 228 1.24 -15.95 -8.29
N PRO A 229 2.56 -16.10 -8.13
CA PRO A 229 3.24 -17.38 -8.33
C PRO A 229 2.81 -18.47 -7.35
N ALA A 230 2.24 -18.13 -6.20
CA ALA A 230 1.77 -19.10 -5.21
C ALA A 230 0.41 -19.73 -5.56
N ALA A 231 -0.33 -19.24 -6.57
CA ALA A 231 -1.70 -19.69 -6.85
C ALA A 231 -1.81 -21.19 -7.12
N GLN A 232 -0.94 -21.73 -7.98
CA GLN A 232 -0.94 -23.15 -8.33
C GLN A 232 -0.61 -24.03 -7.14
N GLU A 233 0.36 -23.61 -6.33
CA GLU A 233 0.76 -24.35 -5.13
C GLU A 233 -0.33 -24.31 -4.04
N LEU A 234 -1.05 -23.19 -3.90
CA LEU A 234 -2.21 -23.10 -3.02
C LEU A 234 -3.30 -24.08 -3.40
N ALA A 235 -3.68 -24.14 -4.69
CA ALA A 235 -4.67 -25.11 -5.18
C ALA A 235 -4.23 -26.55 -4.92
N ARG A 236 -2.97 -26.87 -5.22
CA ARG A 236 -2.40 -28.20 -4.98
C ARG A 236 -2.45 -28.58 -3.49
N ARG A 237 -2.07 -27.67 -2.59
CA ARG A 237 -2.10 -27.92 -1.14
C ARG A 237 -3.52 -28.07 -0.61
N ALA A 238 -4.47 -27.24 -1.06
CA ALA A 238 -5.87 -27.36 -0.68
C ALA A 238 -6.43 -28.76 -1.01
N SER A 239 -6.14 -29.26 -2.22
CA SER A 239 -6.53 -30.60 -2.65
C SER A 239 -5.86 -31.69 -1.81
N LEU A 240 -4.55 -31.59 -1.53
CA LEU A 240 -3.85 -32.56 -0.68
C LEU A 240 -4.36 -32.61 0.76
N MET A 241 -4.88 -31.48 1.26
CA MET A 241 -5.49 -31.39 2.60
C MET A 241 -6.96 -31.79 2.61
N GLY A 242 -7.58 -32.06 1.43
CA GLY A 242 -9.00 -32.38 1.30
C GLY A 242 -9.95 -31.29 1.68
N ILE A 243 -9.58 -30.02 1.38
CA ILE A 243 -10.36 -28.81 1.67
C ILE A 243 -10.65 -27.95 0.43
N ASP A 244 -10.36 -28.47 -0.76
CA ASP A 244 -10.56 -27.79 -2.03
C ASP A 244 -12.02 -27.43 -2.32
N ASP A 245 -12.99 -28.17 -1.75
CA ASP A 245 -14.42 -27.85 -1.77
C ASP A 245 -14.79 -26.58 -1.01
N SER A 246 -13.94 -26.16 -0.08
CA SER A 246 -14.16 -25.03 0.83
C SER A 246 -13.21 -23.85 0.58
N VAL A 247 -12.28 -23.96 -0.39
CA VAL A 247 -11.31 -22.94 -0.77
C VAL A 247 -11.58 -22.47 -2.20
N GLU A 248 -11.90 -21.19 -2.36
CA GLU A 248 -12.18 -20.59 -3.67
C GLU A 248 -11.07 -19.63 -4.08
N LEU A 249 -10.38 -19.93 -5.20
CA LEU A 249 -9.35 -19.08 -5.80
C LEU A 249 -9.93 -18.26 -6.95
N LEU A 250 -10.30 -17.00 -6.70
CA LEU A 250 -10.99 -16.15 -7.70
C LEU A 250 -10.06 -15.58 -8.78
N GLY A 251 -8.74 -15.65 -8.59
CA GLY A 251 -7.85 -14.88 -9.44
C GLY A 251 -7.97 -13.37 -9.18
N TYR A 252 -7.62 -12.56 -10.16
CA TYR A 252 -7.73 -11.10 -10.03
C TYR A 252 -9.17 -10.64 -10.14
N VAL A 253 -9.66 -9.94 -9.14
CA VAL A 253 -10.99 -9.32 -9.09
C VAL A 253 -10.87 -7.81 -8.95
N SER A 254 -11.84 -7.06 -9.50
CA SER A 254 -11.89 -5.61 -9.42
C SER A 254 -13.33 -5.11 -9.63
N GLY A 255 -13.57 -3.81 -9.34
CA GLY A 255 -14.90 -3.21 -9.54
C GLY A 255 -15.98 -3.94 -8.74
N ALA A 256 -17.09 -4.27 -9.38
CA ALA A 256 -18.25 -4.90 -8.75
C ALA A 256 -17.94 -6.28 -8.15
N ASP A 257 -17.06 -7.08 -8.77
CA ASP A 257 -16.68 -8.37 -8.20
C ASP A 257 -15.87 -8.23 -6.91
N LEU A 258 -15.00 -7.23 -6.83
CA LEU A 258 -14.25 -6.92 -5.61
C LEU A 258 -15.20 -6.40 -4.51
N ASP A 259 -16.15 -5.54 -4.85
CA ASP A 259 -17.20 -5.07 -3.94
C ASP A 259 -18.00 -6.25 -3.37
N ARG A 260 -18.43 -7.17 -4.23
CA ARG A 260 -19.18 -8.35 -3.84
C ARG A 260 -18.42 -9.22 -2.83
N VAL A 261 -17.16 -9.55 -3.08
CA VAL A 261 -16.41 -10.44 -2.16
C VAL A 261 -16.17 -9.82 -0.78
N TYR A 262 -16.00 -8.49 -0.70
CA TYR A 262 -15.93 -7.81 0.61
C TYR A 262 -17.28 -7.80 1.34
N ARG A 263 -18.39 -7.68 0.62
CA ARG A 263 -19.75 -7.71 1.22
C ARG A 263 -20.11 -9.08 1.75
N GLU A 264 -19.76 -10.13 1.00
CA GLU A 264 -20.09 -11.53 1.34
C GLU A 264 -19.18 -12.12 2.44
N ALA A 265 -18.03 -11.52 2.71
CA ALA A 265 -17.10 -11.99 3.71
C ALA A 265 -17.56 -11.68 5.14
N ASP A 266 -17.19 -12.51 6.12
CA ASP A 266 -17.43 -12.30 7.55
C ASP A 266 -16.18 -11.85 8.29
N VAL A 267 -15.01 -12.31 7.86
CA VAL A 267 -13.69 -11.97 8.45
C VAL A 267 -12.69 -11.75 7.34
N PHE A 268 -11.95 -10.66 7.44
CA PHE A 268 -10.80 -10.42 6.55
C PHE A 268 -9.51 -10.88 7.21
N VAL A 269 -8.71 -11.66 6.49
CA VAL A 269 -7.47 -12.26 7.02
C VAL A 269 -6.30 -11.96 6.07
N LEU A 270 -5.25 -11.32 6.57
CA LEU A 270 -4.04 -11.03 5.79
C LEU A 270 -2.78 -11.18 6.68
N PRO A 271 -2.23 -12.40 6.85
CA PRO A 271 -1.10 -12.68 7.74
C PRO A 271 0.24 -12.41 7.05
N SER A 272 0.39 -11.25 6.42
CA SER A 272 1.58 -10.86 5.66
C SER A 272 2.83 -10.77 6.53
N TYR A 273 3.98 -11.18 6.00
CA TYR A 273 5.28 -11.05 6.68
C TYR A 273 5.88 -9.66 6.53
N PHE A 274 5.40 -8.92 5.54
CA PHE A 274 5.96 -7.64 5.17
C PHE A 274 4.94 -6.78 4.40
N GLU A 275 4.64 -5.59 4.93
CA GLU A 275 3.77 -4.57 4.32
C GLU A 275 4.21 -3.18 4.79
N GLY A 276 3.89 -2.13 4.03
CA GLY A 276 3.88 -0.77 4.56
C GLY A 276 2.62 -0.54 5.40
N PHE A 277 1.52 -0.21 4.71
CA PHE A 277 0.16 -0.27 5.26
C PHE A 277 -0.76 -0.82 4.14
N PRO A 278 -1.27 -2.07 4.29
CA PRO A 278 -1.97 -2.75 3.19
C PRO A 278 -3.28 -2.06 2.83
N VAL A 279 -3.45 -1.69 1.57
CA VAL A 279 -4.72 -1.11 1.07
C VAL A 279 -5.89 -2.09 1.25
N ALA A 280 -5.67 -3.39 1.10
CA ALA A 280 -6.71 -4.40 1.29
C ALA A 280 -7.25 -4.43 2.73
N VAL A 281 -6.44 -4.08 3.75
CA VAL A 281 -6.89 -3.92 5.13
C VAL A 281 -7.83 -2.71 5.25
N THR A 282 -7.46 -1.57 4.68
CA THR A 282 -8.34 -0.38 4.71
C THR A 282 -9.60 -0.59 3.87
N GLU A 283 -9.52 -1.33 2.76
CA GLU A 283 -10.71 -1.75 1.99
C GLU A 283 -11.63 -2.61 2.88
N ALA A 284 -11.12 -3.65 3.52
CA ALA A 284 -11.91 -4.51 4.43
C ALA A 284 -12.55 -3.73 5.58
N MET A 285 -11.81 -2.79 6.20
CA MET A 285 -12.32 -1.90 7.22
C MET A 285 -13.48 -1.03 6.70
N GLY A 286 -13.41 -0.56 5.44
CA GLY A 286 -14.46 0.18 4.76
C GLY A 286 -15.75 -0.61 4.52
N TYR A 287 -15.67 -1.95 4.57
CA TYR A 287 -16.82 -2.86 4.53
C TYR A 287 -17.21 -3.40 5.92
N SER A 288 -16.78 -2.72 6.98
CA SER A 288 -17.12 -3.13 8.37
C SER A 288 -16.68 -4.56 8.71
N LEU A 289 -15.60 -5.05 8.11
CA LEU A 289 -15.07 -6.37 8.42
C LEU A 289 -14.16 -6.32 9.65
N PRO A 290 -14.26 -7.29 10.57
CA PRO A 290 -13.21 -7.57 11.53
C PRO A 290 -11.98 -8.06 10.76
N VAL A 291 -10.79 -7.68 11.24
CA VAL A 291 -9.53 -7.91 10.54
C VAL A 291 -8.61 -8.76 11.42
N ILE A 292 -8.00 -9.80 10.82
CA ILE A 292 -6.85 -10.51 11.38
C ILE A 292 -5.63 -10.21 10.50
N THR A 293 -4.57 -9.68 11.07
CA THR A 293 -3.32 -9.41 10.34
C THR A 293 -2.11 -9.51 11.25
N THR A 294 -0.91 -9.39 10.72
CA THR A 294 0.31 -9.35 11.51
C THR A 294 0.59 -7.96 12.06
N ARG A 295 1.23 -7.91 13.23
CA ARG A 295 1.62 -6.65 13.88
C ARG A 295 2.90 -6.10 13.24
N ILE A 296 2.76 -5.52 12.05
CA ILE A 296 3.87 -4.98 11.27
C ILE A 296 3.57 -3.56 10.82
N ARG A 297 4.59 -2.70 10.87
CA ARG A 297 4.62 -1.37 10.27
C ARG A 297 3.34 -0.56 10.44
N GLY A 298 2.76 -0.05 9.35
CA GLY A 298 1.57 0.81 9.40
C GLY A 298 0.36 0.16 10.07
N CYS A 299 0.23 -1.17 10.06
CA CYS A 299 -0.81 -1.83 10.85
C CYS A 299 -0.58 -1.61 12.36
N ALA A 300 0.68 -1.72 12.82
CA ALA A 300 1.02 -1.48 14.22
C ALA A 300 0.86 -0.01 14.63
N ASP A 301 1.10 0.94 13.71
CA ASP A 301 1.00 2.37 13.98
C ASP A 301 -0.46 2.86 14.07
N HIS A 302 -1.35 2.28 13.27
CA HIS A 302 -2.68 2.83 13.06
C HIS A 302 -3.81 1.99 13.67
N LEU A 303 -3.59 0.70 13.95
CA LEU A 303 -4.64 -0.21 14.41
C LEU A 303 -4.40 -0.65 15.86
N VAL A 304 -5.48 -0.84 16.60
CA VAL A 304 -5.48 -1.23 18.01
C VAL A 304 -5.96 -2.66 18.15
N GLN A 305 -5.16 -3.48 18.86
CA GLN A 305 -5.49 -4.87 19.18
C GLN A 305 -6.85 -4.98 19.91
N GLY A 306 -7.72 -5.86 19.42
CA GLY A 306 -9.04 -6.15 20.01
C GLY A 306 -10.11 -5.08 19.75
N GLU A 307 -9.73 -3.95 19.13
CA GLU A 307 -10.66 -2.90 18.72
C GLU A 307 -10.83 -2.89 17.20
N HIS A 308 -9.72 -2.76 16.45
CA HIS A 308 -9.71 -2.72 15.00
C HIS A 308 -9.28 -4.05 14.38
N VAL A 309 -8.41 -4.77 15.07
CA VAL A 309 -7.68 -5.90 14.52
C VAL A 309 -7.36 -6.93 15.60
N LEU A 310 -7.27 -8.21 15.21
CA LEU A 310 -6.56 -9.22 15.98
C LEU A 310 -5.18 -9.43 15.35
N PHE A 311 -4.13 -9.05 16.08
CA PHE A 311 -2.76 -9.25 15.61
C PHE A 311 -2.28 -10.66 15.89
N VAL A 312 -1.68 -11.28 14.88
CA VAL A 312 -1.03 -12.58 14.99
C VAL A 312 0.46 -12.47 14.60
N PRO A 313 1.33 -13.27 15.20
CA PRO A 313 2.71 -13.35 14.73
C PRO A 313 2.76 -13.99 13.34
N PRO A 314 3.67 -13.55 12.45
CA PRO A 314 3.86 -14.20 11.15
C PRO A 314 4.39 -15.63 11.33
N ARG A 315 4.08 -16.52 10.39
CA ARG A 315 4.51 -17.94 10.38
C ARG A 315 4.05 -18.74 11.60
N ARG A 316 2.87 -18.43 12.10
CA ARG A 316 2.25 -19.13 13.23
C ARG A 316 0.79 -19.46 12.88
N PRO A 317 0.57 -20.44 11.98
CA PRO A 317 -0.77 -20.84 11.54
C PRO A 317 -1.67 -21.30 12.69
N GLU A 318 -1.09 -21.89 13.76
CA GLU A 318 -1.85 -22.30 14.94
C GLU A 318 -2.49 -21.11 15.64
N VAL A 319 -1.72 -20.02 15.86
CA VAL A 319 -2.22 -18.80 16.49
C VAL A 319 -3.25 -18.12 15.58
N LEU A 320 -3.00 -18.13 14.27
CA LEU A 320 -3.95 -17.61 13.29
C LEU A 320 -5.27 -18.39 13.33
N ALA A 321 -5.23 -19.73 13.42
CA ALA A 321 -6.42 -20.56 13.54
C ALA A 321 -7.23 -20.25 14.81
N GLU A 322 -6.58 -20.03 15.95
CA GLU A 322 -7.25 -19.65 17.20
C GLU A 322 -7.96 -18.30 17.07
N GLU A 323 -7.31 -17.28 16.49
CA GLU A 323 -7.96 -15.97 16.33
C GLU A 323 -9.08 -16.00 15.27
N ILE A 324 -8.97 -16.85 14.24
CA ILE A 324 -10.08 -17.11 13.31
C ILE A 324 -11.25 -17.75 14.08
N LYS A 325 -11.04 -18.80 14.84
CA LYS A 325 -12.08 -19.46 15.64
C LYS A 325 -12.75 -18.46 16.59
N ARG A 326 -11.97 -17.65 17.28
CA ARG A 326 -12.47 -16.61 18.18
C ARG A 326 -13.43 -15.64 17.48
N LEU A 327 -13.09 -15.16 16.27
CA LEU A 327 -13.99 -14.29 15.51
C LEU A 327 -15.22 -15.05 14.98
N LEU A 328 -15.09 -16.32 14.62
CA LEU A 328 -16.24 -17.10 14.15
C LEU A 328 -17.23 -17.42 15.29
N ASP A 329 -16.75 -17.54 16.54
CA ASP A 329 -17.57 -17.84 17.72
C ASP A 329 -18.25 -16.61 18.33
N ASP A 330 -17.65 -15.41 18.19
CA ASP A 330 -18.10 -14.19 18.85
C ASP A 330 -18.62 -13.17 17.82
N GLU A 331 -19.92 -13.24 17.53
CA GLU A 331 -20.59 -12.29 16.63
C GLU A 331 -20.55 -10.87 17.18
N THR A 332 -20.72 -10.69 18.48
CA THR A 332 -20.64 -9.38 19.13
C THR A 332 -19.27 -8.73 18.94
N LEU A 333 -18.20 -9.53 19.04
CA LEU A 333 -16.84 -9.07 18.76
C LEU A 333 -16.69 -8.66 17.30
N ARG A 334 -17.18 -9.47 16.34
CA ARG A 334 -17.13 -9.14 14.91
C ARG A 334 -17.82 -7.80 14.61
N GLU A 335 -19.03 -7.60 15.12
CA GLU A 335 -19.79 -6.36 14.94
C GLU A 335 -19.11 -5.16 15.57
N ARG A 336 -18.61 -5.31 16.82
CA ARG A 336 -17.89 -4.23 17.50
C ARG A 336 -16.66 -3.81 16.74
N MET A 337 -15.83 -4.76 16.30
CA MET A 337 -14.65 -4.50 15.50
C MET A 337 -15.01 -3.88 14.15
N GLY A 338 -16.05 -4.38 13.49
CA GLY A 338 -16.51 -3.83 12.22
C GLY A 338 -16.93 -2.37 12.32
N ARG A 339 -17.71 -2.00 13.37
CA ARG A 339 -18.10 -0.61 13.64
C ARG A 339 -16.88 0.28 13.93
N ALA A 340 -15.94 -0.20 14.74
CA ALA A 340 -14.70 0.52 15.03
C ALA A 340 -13.86 0.73 13.76
N ASN A 341 -13.82 -0.26 12.88
CA ASN A 341 -13.10 -0.20 11.60
C ASN A 341 -13.68 0.84 10.64
N LEU A 342 -15.01 0.94 10.53
CA LEU A 342 -15.66 2.01 9.76
C LEU A 342 -15.33 3.40 10.30
N ALA A 343 -15.37 3.58 11.61
CA ALA A 343 -15.01 4.85 12.25
C ALA A 343 -13.52 5.18 12.02
N LYS A 344 -12.65 4.18 12.15
CA LYS A 344 -11.20 4.34 11.95
C LYS A 344 -10.87 4.70 10.51
N VAL A 345 -11.41 3.99 9.53
CA VAL A 345 -11.08 4.22 8.13
C VAL A 345 -11.53 5.60 7.65
N ALA A 346 -12.58 6.17 8.25
CA ALA A 346 -12.99 7.55 7.98
C ALA A 346 -11.93 8.60 8.37
N THR A 347 -11.00 8.25 9.27
CA THR A 347 -9.87 9.13 9.60
C THR A 347 -8.81 9.18 8.50
N PHE A 348 -8.85 8.27 7.54
CA PHE A 348 -7.95 8.22 6.38
C PHE A 348 -8.51 8.96 5.16
N ALA A 349 -9.65 9.65 5.31
CA ALA A 349 -10.24 10.44 4.24
C ALA A 349 -9.26 11.50 3.71
N PRO A 350 -9.26 11.79 2.39
CA PRO A 350 -8.30 12.71 1.78
C PRO A 350 -8.23 14.11 2.40
N ASP A 351 -9.36 14.65 2.85
CA ASP A 351 -9.44 15.96 3.51
C ASP A 351 -8.73 15.98 4.88
N ARG A 352 -8.55 14.82 5.52
CA ARG A 352 -7.84 14.68 6.79
C ARG A 352 -6.35 14.38 6.62
N VAL A 353 -6.01 13.54 5.64
CA VAL A 353 -4.62 13.05 5.51
C VAL A 353 -3.79 13.84 4.49
N MET A 354 -4.41 14.57 3.55
CA MET A 354 -3.65 15.30 2.53
C MET A 354 -3.06 16.65 2.98
N PRO A 355 -3.60 17.38 3.99
CA PRO A 355 -2.93 18.60 4.48
C PRO A 355 -1.46 18.38 4.88
N PRO A 356 -1.07 17.38 5.68
CA PRO A 356 0.33 17.06 5.96
C PRO A 356 1.19 16.88 4.70
N TYR A 357 0.68 16.20 3.66
CA TYR A 357 1.41 16.06 2.40
C TYR A 357 1.67 17.42 1.73
N ALA A 358 0.65 18.29 1.71
CA ALA A 358 0.79 19.62 1.14
C ALA A 358 1.80 20.47 1.92
N ASP A 359 1.84 20.35 3.23
CA ASP A 359 2.78 21.07 4.09
C ASP A 359 4.23 20.59 3.88
N VAL A 360 4.45 19.29 3.79
CA VAL A 360 5.76 18.72 3.44
C VAL A 360 6.22 19.23 2.07
N MET A 361 5.34 19.27 1.08
CA MET A 361 5.68 19.79 -0.25
C MET A 361 5.99 21.29 -0.25
N ARG A 362 5.24 22.09 0.53
CA ARG A 362 5.53 23.53 0.70
C ARG A 362 6.88 23.75 1.37
N THR A 363 7.17 23.00 2.43
CA THR A 363 8.45 23.06 3.13
C THR A 363 9.61 22.67 2.20
N ALA A 364 9.47 21.59 1.43
CA ALA A 364 10.47 21.19 0.45
C ALA A 364 10.73 22.28 -0.60
N ALA A 365 9.67 22.90 -1.13
CA ALA A 365 9.78 23.99 -2.10
C ALA A 365 10.48 25.23 -1.50
N ALA A 366 10.16 25.62 -0.27
CA ALA A 366 10.73 26.78 0.42
C ALA A 366 12.22 26.58 0.73
N SER A 367 12.63 25.40 1.19
CA SER A 367 14.04 25.09 1.51
C SER A 367 14.96 25.24 0.29
N CYS A 368 14.47 24.90 -0.90
CA CYS A 368 15.24 25.09 -2.14
C CYS A 368 15.32 26.54 -2.62
N ALA A 369 14.37 27.40 -2.23
CA ALA A 369 14.38 28.81 -2.60
C ALA A 369 15.48 29.60 -1.88
N HIS A 370 15.85 29.18 -0.66
CA HIS A 370 16.86 29.87 0.16
C HIS A 370 18.32 29.48 -0.18
N THR A 371 18.53 28.37 -0.88
CA THR A 371 19.86 27.87 -1.27
C THR A 371 20.31 28.31 -2.68
N ALA A 372 19.58 29.17 -3.33
CA ALA A 372 19.80 29.74 -4.65
C ALA A 372 20.08 31.22 -4.62
#